data_c16bf538aeac9c01c2ad2a2a72ec343f
#
_entry.id   c16bf538aeac9c01c2ad2a2a72ec343f
#
_cell.length_a   1.000
_cell.length_b   1.000
_cell.length_c   1.000
_cell.angle_alpha   90.00
_cell.angle_beta   90.00
_cell.angle_gamma   90.00
#
_symmetry.space_group_name_H-M   'P 1'
#
loop_
_entity.id
_entity.type
_entity.pdbx_description
1 polymer ?
#
loop_
_entity_poly.entity_id
_entity_poly.type
_entity_poly.pdbx_seq_one_letter_code
_entity_poly.pdbx_strand_id
1 'polypeptide(L)'
;MSALWGILAAAPVHAQTAPDDQGIQTVTVTYTRDPVDKSYRKMIRGMERFQREHALAPQATLRFRLLPRSPTVDMHGITLRVIGDHITVPVTVAPDNSFTLPRNEQALQEDAAVVANRKTTSMTWRAQVMTQGLPPGTRRLGDLRLECLVGMEAGLVSNSSPLFGWISNALTSPEQVCNSPDGNFLFFTERPVFAVTLRAGDRTEILPFRFLYAGGDQTRDMLPFCDCQVLLDRTYYAPIWDRSWPDDTLVSFDTMDDEP
;
A
#
# COMPACT_ATOMS: atom_id res chain seq x y z
N MET A 1 -86.03 -9.28 -52.62
CA MET A 1 -85.26 -9.00 -51.35
C MET A 1 -84.43 -10.22 -51.06
N SER A 2 -83.19 -10.23 -51.55
CA SER A 2 -82.29 -11.41 -51.36
C SER A 2 -80.97 -10.90 -50.77
N ALA A 3 -80.65 -11.34 -49.61
CA ALA A 3 -79.41 -11.05 -48.92
C ALA A 3 -78.34 -12.08 -49.30
N LEU A 4 -77.24 -11.65 -49.89
CA LEU A 4 -76.03 -12.44 -50.12
C LEU A 4 -75.15 -12.36 -48.92
N TRP A 5 -74.83 -13.52 -48.32
CA TRP A 5 -73.79 -13.65 -47.31
C TRP A 5 -72.45 -14.04 -47.97
N GLY A 6 -71.48 -13.18 -47.89
CA GLY A 6 -70.10 -13.48 -48.32
C GLY A 6 -69.31 -14.13 -47.19
N ILE A 7 -68.77 -15.29 -47.48
CA ILE A 7 -67.89 -16.04 -46.60
C ILE A 7 -66.45 -15.51 -46.82
N LEU A 8 -65.82 -14.87 -45.80
CA LEU A 8 -64.40 -14.59 -45.81
C LEU A 8 -63.63 -15.79 -45.34
N ALA A 9 -62.80 -16.35 -46.20
CA ALA A 9 -61.83 -17.36 -45.84
C ALA A 9 -60.59 -16.68 -45.23
N ALA A 10 -60.28 -17.00 -43.98
CA ALA A 10 -59.05 -16.59 -43.31
C ALA A 10 -57.90 -17.56 -43.66
N ALA A 11 -56.83 -17.04 -44.26
CA ALA A 11 -55.60 -17.77 -44.51
C ALA A 11 -54.75 -17.85 -43.25
N PRO A 12 -54.05 -18.96 -42.92
CA PRO A 12 -53.19 -19.06 -41.77
C PRO A 12 -51.91 -18.27 -42.01
N VAL A 13 -51.63 -17.31 -41.13
CA VAL A 13 -50.35 -16.63 -41.03
C VAL A 13 -49.33 -17.55 -40.40
N HIS A 14 -48.33 -17.97 -41.15
CA HIS A 14 -47.18 -18.68 -40.62
C HIS A 14 -46.29 -17.66 -39.88
N ALA A 15 -46.20 -17.78 -38.57
CA ALA A 15 -45.23 -17.07 -37.77
C ALA A 15 -43.82 -17.59 -38.11
N GLN A 16 -43.01 -16.78 -38.77
CA GLN A 16 -41.57 -17.01 -38.88
C GLN A 16 -40.94 -16.75 -37.51
N THR A 17 -40.39 -17.79 -36.89
CA THR A 17 -39.50 -17.67 -35.73
C THR A 17 -38.24 -16.95 -36.20
N ALA A 18 -38.04 -15.76 -35.68
CA ALA A 18 -36.77 -15.04 -35.82
C ALA A 18 -35.65 -15.87 -35.14
N PRO A 19 -34.42 -15.88 -35.72
CA PRO A 19 -33.30 -16.53 -35.07
C PRO A 19 -33.01 -15.84 -33.73
N ASP A 20 -32.83 -16.64 -32.67
CA ASP A 20 -32.38 -16.22 -31.37
C ASP A 20 -31.04 -15.47 -31.57
N ASP A 21 -31.11 -14.16 -31.54
CA ASP A 21 -29.94 -13.31 -31.38
C ASP A 21 -29.45 -13.50 -29.91
N GLN A 22 -28.58 -14.49 -29.71
CA GLN A 22 -27.84 -14.63 -28.46
C GLN A 22 -26.89 -13.42 -28.38
N GLY A 23 -27.48 -12.28 -28.01
CA GLY A 23 -26.72 -11.09 -27.67
C GLY A 23 -25.64 -11.44 -26.66
N ILE A 24 -24.40 -11.31 -27.13
CA ILE A 24 -23.23 -11.38 -26.25
C ILE A 24 -23.51 -10.43 -25.10
N GLN A 25 -23.78 -10.97 -23.91
CA GLN A 25 -23.92 -10.17 -22.70
C GLN A 25 -22.55 -9.55 -22.42
N THR A 26 -22.36 -8.34 -22.91
CA THR A 26 -21.21 -7.51 -22.53
C THR A 26 -21.41 -7.13 -21.07
N VAL A 27 -20.81 -7.90 -20.17
CA VAL A 27 -20.70 -7.53 -18.77
C VAL A 27 -19.74 -6.35 -18.71
N THR A 28 -20.30 -5.14 -18.78
CA THR A 28 -19.54 -3.94 -18.46
C THR A 28 -19.27 -3.98 -16.95
N VAL A 29 -18.12 -4.53 -16.57
CA VAL A 29 -17.62 -4.42 -15.20
C VAL A 29 -17.24 -2.96 -15.02
N THR A 30 -18.18 -2.16 -14.53
CA THR A 30 -17.89 -0.80 -14.06
C THR A 30 -17.07 -0.98 -12.78
N TYR A 31 -15.76 -1.01 -12.95
CA TYR A 31 -14.83 -1.04 -11.83
C TYR A 31 -14.90 0.33 -11.15
N THR A 32 -15.68 0.43 -10.08
CA THR A 32 -15.58 1.55 -9.16
C THR A 32 -14.24 1.39 -8.47
N ARG A 33 -13.24 2.15 -8.92
CA ARG A 33 -11.94 2.23 -8.24
C ARG A 33 -12.21 2.44 -6.75
N ASP A 34 -11.80 1.49 -5.91
CA ASP A 34 -11.75 1.73 -4.48
C ASP A 34 -10.79 2.91 -4.30
N PRO A 35 -11.19 4.02 -3.63
CA PRO A 35 -10.34 5.19 -3.46
C PRO A 35 -9.02 4.86 -2.73
N VAL A 36 -8.87 3.64 -2.25
CA VAL A 36 -7.68 3.13 -1.54
C VAL A 36 -6.79 2.25 -2.44
N ASP A 37 -7.17 1.98 -3.70
CA ASP A 37 -6.31 1.30 -4.67
C ASP A 37 -5.00 2.08 -4.85
N LYS A 38 -3.88 1.37 -4.90
CA LYS A 38 -2.58 2.02 -5.04
C LYS A 38 -2.23 2.22 -6.51
N SER A 39 -1.76 3.41 -6.85
CA SER A 39 -1.30 3.70 -8.20
C SER A 39 -0.05 2.87 -8.53
N TYR A 40 -0.15 2.03 -9.55
CA TYR A 40 0.98 1.25 -10.05
C TYR A 40 2.14 2.16 -10.46
N ARG A 41 1.86 3.25 -11.17
CA ARG A 41 2.86 4.24 -11.60
C ARG A 41 3.62 4.86 -10.44
N LYS A 42 2.93 5.22 -9.35
CA LYS A 42 3.58 5.75 -8.14
C LYS A 42 4.48 4.70 -7.48
N MET A 43 4.02 3.46 -7.39
CA MET A 43 4.82 2.37 -6.81
C MET A 43 6.07 2.08 -7.65
N ILE A 44 5.96 2.12 -8.98
CA ILE A 44 7.14 1.99 -9.87
C ILE A 44 8.12 3.15 -9.66
N ARG A 45 7.65 4.39 -9.52
CA ARG A 45 8.52 5.53 -9.16
C ARG A 45 9.25 5.31 -7.82
N GLY A 46 8.57 4.74 -6.82
CA GLY A 46 9.20 4.32 -5.57
C GLY A 46 10.33 3.32 -5.78
N MET A 47 10.13 2.32 -6.65
CA MET A 47 11.19 1.36 -7.02
C MET A 47 12.37 2.06 -7.73
N GLU A 48 12.09 3.04 -8.57
CA GLU A 48 13.14 3.86 -9.22
C GLU A 48 13.87 4.74 -8.21
N ARG A 49 13.15 5.28 -7.23
CA ARG A 49 13.76 6.02 -6.12
C ARG A 49 14.72 5.15 -5.32
N PHE A 50 14.33 3.92 -5.01
CA PHE A 50 15.21 2.95 -4.37
C PHE A 50 16.53 2.75 -5.14
N GLN A 51 16.45 2.62 -6.47
CA GLN A 51 17.65 2.45 -7.29
C GLN A 51 18.54 3.69 -7.30
N ARG A 52 17.94 4.88 -7.38
CA ARG A 52 18.71 6.15 -7.40
C ARG A 52 19.42 6.43 -6.08
N GLU A 53 18.80 6.12 -4.97
CA GLU A 53 19.30 6.42 -3.62
C GLU A 53 19.89 5.19 -2.92
N HIS A 54 20.19 4.13 -3.66
CA HIS A 54 20.66 2.86 -3.10
C HIS A 54 21.96 3.00 -2.30
N ALA A 55 22.72 4.08 -2.50
CA ALA A 55 23.91 4.39 -1.73
C ALA A 55 23.65 4.56 -0.22
N LEU A 56 22.43 4.95 0.19
CA LEU A 56 22.04 5.02 1.60
C LEU A 56 22.02 3.63 2.29
N ALA A 57 21.74 2.59 1.51
CA ALA A 57 21.63 1.21 1.99
C ALA A 57 22.11 0.21 0.92
N PRO A 58 23.43 0.11 0.65
CA PRO A 58 23.98 -0.61 -0.53
C PRO A 58 23.69 -2.11 -0.53
N GLN A 59 23.40 -2.71 0.63
CA GLN A 59 23.12 -4.14 0.77
C GLN A 59 21.63 -4.42 0.99
N ALA A 60 20.80 -3.39 0.94
CA ALA A 60 19.37 -3.56 1.18
C ALA A 60 18.63 -4.06 -0.06
N THR A 61 17.49 -4.68 0.20
CA THR A 61 16.50 -5.04 -0.80
C THR A 61 15.21 -4.27 -0.54
N LEU A 62 14.46 -3.99 -1.61
CA LEU A 62 13.13 -3.39 -1.52
C LEU A 62 12.06 -4.46 -1.72
N ARG A 63 11.10 -4.50 -0.82
CA ARG A 63 9.80 -5.15 -0.98
C ARG A 63 8.70 -4.18 -0.59
N PHE A 64 7.50 -4.43 -1.06
CA PHE A 64 6.31 -3.82 -0.48
C PHE A 64 5.66 -4.82 0.47
N ARG A 65 4.98 -4.34 1.48
CA ARG A 65 4.35 -5.19 2.49
C ARG A 65 2.96 -4.71 2.85
N LEU A 66 2.06 -5.66 3.07
CA LEU A 66 0.73 -5.43 3.61
C LEU A 66 0.75 -5.75 5.09
N LEU A 67 0.20 -4.84 5.89
CA LEU A 67 0.11 -4.98 7.34
C LEU A 67 -1.34 -4.79 7.79
N PRO A 68 -1.81 -5.51 8.83
CA PRO A 68 -3.17 -5.37 9.33
C PRO A 68 -3.36 -4.02 10.02
N ARG A 69 -4.53 -3.41 9.88
CA ARG A 69 -4.88 -2.17 10.60
C ARG A 69 -5.47 -2.43 11.98
N SER A 70 -5.86 -3.66 12.26
CA SER A 70 -6.30 -4.08 13.58
C SER A 70 -5.90 -5.54 13.85
N PRO A 71 -5.82 -5.98 15.11
CA PRO A 71 -5.43 -7.34 15.47
C PRO A 71 -6.37 -8.41 14.91
N THR A 72 -7.63 -8.03 14.62
CA THR A 72 -8.68 -8.97 14.15
C THR A 72 -8.68 -9.17 12.63
N VAL A 73 -7.81 -8.47 11.90
CA VAL A 73 -7.75 -8.61 10.43
C VAL A 73 -7.00 -9.88 10.07
N ASP A 74 -7.72 -10.80 9.43
CA ASP A 74 -7.09 -11.98 8.85
C ASP A 74 -6.28 -11.61 7.61
N MET A 75 -4.97 -11.83 7.66
CA MET A 75 -4.02 -11.53 6.58
C MET A 75 -3.72 -12.73 5.67
N HIS A 76 -4.39 -13.88 5.85
CA HIS A 76 -4.15 -15.06 5.02
C HIS A 76 -4.87 -14.98 3.66
N GLY A 77 -4.27 -15.58 2.64
CA GLY A 77 -4.89 -15.71 1.31
C GLY A 77 -5.11 -14.39 0.59
N ILE A 78 -4.30 -13.37 0.88
CA ILE A 78 -4.33 -12.12 0.14
C ILE A 78 -3.72 -12.35 -1.24
N THR A 79 -4.45 -11.92 -2.27
CA THR A 79 -3.96 -11.89 -3.65
C THR A 79 -3.95 -10.47 -4.16
N LEU A 80 -2.94 -10.16 -4.98
CA LEU A 80 -2.80 -8.86 -5.60
C LEU A 80 -2.77 -8.98 -7.11
N ARG A 81 -3.27 -7.96 -7.78
CA ARG A 81 -3.21 -7.81 -9.24
C ARG A 81 -2.93 -6.36 -9.60
N VAL A 82 -2.18 -6.15 -10.67
CA VAL A 82 -2.10 -4.87 -11.36
C VAL A 82 -3.21 -4.88 -12.41
N ILE A 83 -4.13 -3.93 -12.36
CA ILE A 83 -5.30 -3.86 -13.23
C ILE A 83 -5.28 -2.53 -13.96
N GLY A 84 -5.21 -2.57 -15.29
CA GLY A 84 -5.43 -1.46 -16.20
C GLY A 84 -6.72 -1.65 -16.99
N ASP A 85 -6.91 -0.86 -18.03
CA ASP A 85 -8.11 -0.92 -18.87
C ASP A 85 -8.17 -2.22 -19.71
N HIS A 86 -7.01 -2.67 -20.20
CA HIS A 86 -6.89 -3.85 -21.08
C HIS A 86 -5.91 -4.88 -20.56
N ILE A 87 -5.33 -4.68 -19.37
CA ILE A 87 -4.34 -5.58 -18.80
C ILE A 87 -4.65 -5.96 -17.36
N THR A 88 -4.40 -7.21 -17.03
CA THR A 88 -4.39 -7.71 -15.65
C THR A 88 -3.15 -8.56 -15.44
N VAL A 89 -2.30 -8.15 -14.49
CA VAL A 89 -1.06 -8.85 -14.16
C VAL A 89 -1.15 -9.36 -12.71
N PRO A 90 -1.04 -10.66 -12.47
CA PRO A 90 -1.00 -11.19 -11.11
C PRO A 90 0.30 -10.79 -10.41
N VAL A 91 0.20 -10.52 -9.10
CA VAL A 91 1.35 -10.21 -8.25
C VAL A 91 1.47 -11.28 -7.18
N THR A 92 2.64 -11.93 -7.12
CA THR A 92 2.90 -12.95 -6.10
C THR A 92 3.10 -12.31 -4.74
N VAL A 93 2.27 -12.71 -3.77
CA VAL A 93 2.37 -12.31 -2.36
C VAL A 93 3.03 -13.44 -1.58
N ALA A 94 4.10 -13.13 -0.84
CA ALA A 94 4.78 -14.09 0.01
C ALA A 94 3.97 -14.37 1.32
N PRO A 95 4.29 -15.45 2.05
CA PRO A 95 3.58 -15.79 3.30
C PRO A 95 3.62 -14.71 4.37
N ASP A 96 4.64 -13.86 4.38
CA ASP A 96 4.79 -12.70 5.25
C ASP A 96 4.03 -11.46 4.74
N ASN A 97 3.18 -11.61 3.72
CA ASN A 97 2.44 -10.56 3.05
C ASN A 97 3.33 -9.52 2.34
N SER A 98 4.60 -9.86 2.06
CA SER A 98 5.46 -9.02 1.24
C SER A 98 5.36 -9.38 -0.24
N PHE A 99 5.64 -8.42 -1.12
CA PHE A 99 5.60 -8.60 -2.56
C PHE A 99 6.54 -7.64 -3.29
N THR A 100 6.80 -7.94 -4.55
CA THR A 100 7.47 -7.05 -5.50
C THR A 100 6.55 -6.85 -6.70
N LEU A 101 6.68 -5.70 -7.37
CA LEU A 101 5.89 -5.44 -8.58
C LEU A 101 6.72 -5.76 -9.84
N PRO A 102 6.16 -6.51 -10.79
CA PRO A 102 6.76 -6.65 -12.11
C PRO A 102 6.68 -5.30 -12.85
N ARG A 103 7.69 -4.99 -13.67
CA ARG A 103 7.61 -3.86 -14.60
C ARG A 103 6.80 -4.28 -15.82
N ASN A 104 5.83 -3.45 -16.18
CA ASN A 104 4.97 -3.67 -17.34
C ASN A 104 4.62 -2.31 -17.97
N GLU A 105 5.05 -2.10 -19.20
CA GLU A 105 4.87 -0.84 -19.91
C GLU A 105 3.41 -0.52 -20.21
N GLN A 106 2.62 -1.52 -20.57
CA GLN A 106 1.18 -1.32 -20.82
C GLN A 106 0.46 -0.87 -19.55
N ALA A 107 0.77 -1.48 -18.40
CA ALA A 107 0.21 -1.07 -17.11
C ALA A 107 0.60 0.37 -16.74
N LEU A 108 1.80 0.82 -17.12
CA LEU A 108 2.22 2.22 -16.96
C LEU A 108 1.43 3.16 -17.87
N GLN A 109 1.21 2.77 -19.14
CA GLN A 109 0.46 3.58 -20.12
C GLN A 109 -1.02 3.71 -19.71
N GLU A 110 -1.61 2.65 -19.21
CA GLU A 110 -3.01 2.60 -18.78
C GLU A 110 -3.25 3.18 -17.37
N ASP A 111 -2.22 3.73 -16.73
CA ASP A 111 -2.31 4.24 -15.34
C ASP A 111 -2.95 3.21 -14.38
N ALA A 112 -2.52 1.96 -14.50
CA ALA A 112 -3.07 0.83 -13.78
C ALA A 112 -3.04 1.01 -12.27
N ALA A 113 -3.94 0.30 -11.57
CA ALA A 113 -3.99 0.23 -10.12
C ALA A 113 -3.47 -1.12 -9.62
N VAL A 114 -2.85 -1.13 -8.44
CA VAL A 114 -2.54 -2.35 -7.69
C VAL A 114 -3.68 -2.63 -6.73
N VAL A 115 -4.36 -3.75 -6.94
CA VAL A 115 -5.64 -4.08 -6.32
C VAL A 115 -5.53 -5.37 -5.52
N ALA A 116 -6.07 -5.37 -4.31
CA ALA A 116 -6.17 -6.56 -3.47
C ALA A 116 -7.55 -7.23 -3.62
N ASN A 117 -7.62 -8.54 -3.34
CA ASN A 117 -8.89 -9.28 -3.27
C ASN A 117 -9.73 -8.95 -2.02
N ARG A 118 -9.36 -7.94 -1.26
CA ARG A 118 -10.03 -7.48 -0.03
C ARG A 118 -10.15 -5.97 -0.02
N LYS A 119 -11.06 -5.48 0.84
CA LYS A 119 -11.17 -4.05 1.09
C LYS A 119 -9.86 -3.54 1.68
N THR A 120 -9.26 -2.59 0.99
CA THR A 120 -7.95 -2.01 1.35
C THR A 120 -7.99 -1.23 2.65
N THR A 121 -9.18 -0.80 3.13
CA THR A 121 -9.37 -0.17 4.45
C THR A 121 -9.02 -1.07 5.64
N SER A 122 -8.89 -2.39 5.45
CA SER A 122 -8.46 -3.33 6.49
C SER A 122 -6.94 -3.43 6.63
N MET A 123 -6.19 -2.94 5.64
CA MET A 123 -4.75 -3.11 5.54
C MET A 123 -4.08 -1.76 5.30
N THR A 124 -2.82 -1.66 5.69
CA THR A 124 -1.93 -0.58 5.24
C THR A 124 -0.82 -1.14 4.36
N TRP A 125 -0.37 -0.33 3.42
CA TRP A 125 0.64 -0.67 2.43
C TRP A 125 1.93 0.06 2.76
N ARG A 126 3.05 -0.65 2.80
CA ARG A 126 4.34 -0.08 3.15
C ARG A 126 5.43 -0.47 2.16
N ALA A 127 6.34 0.45 1.92
CA ALA A 127 7.66 0.08 1.45
C ALA A 127 8.43 -0.54 2.61
N GLN A 128 9.23 -1.56 2.35
CA GLN A 128 10.13 -2.20 3.29
C GLN A 128 11.51 -2.29 2.66
N VAL A 129 12.44 -1.53 3.19
CA VAL A 129 13.84 -1.54 2.76
C VAL A 129 14.66 -2.20 3.87
N MET A 130 15.31 -3.33 3.59
CA MET A 130 16.02 -4.10 4.60
C MET A 130 17.37 -4.57 4.10
N THR A 131 18.42 -4.26 4.84
CA THR A 131 19.74 -4.85 4.68
C THR A 131 19.70 -6.30 5.17
N GLN A 132 20.15 -7.22 4.32
CA GLN A 132 20.20 -8.64 4.63
C GLN A 132 21.36 -8.99 5.57
N GLY A 133 21.18 -10.06 6.37
CA GLY A 133 22.25 -10.59 7.23
C GLY A 133 22.47 -9.82 8.53
N LEU A 134 21.62 -8.88 8.88
CA LEU A 134 21.63 -8.23 10.19
C LEU A 134 21.08 -9.20 11.27
N PRO A 135 21.47 -8.99 12.55
CA PRO A 135 20.86 -9.72 13.65
C PRO A 135 19.33 -9.56 13.67
N PRO A 136 18.57 -10.58 14.09
CA PRO A 136 17.13 -10.46 14.24
C PRO A 136 16.75 -9.24 15.09
N GLY A 137 15.66 -8.55 14.74
CA GLY A 137 15.20 -7.35 15.45
C GLY A 137 16.12 -6.14 15.29
N THR A 138 16.91 -6.10 14.20
CA THR A 138 17.75 -4.93 13.89
C THR A 138 17.55 -4.45 12.47
N ARG A 139 17.78 -3.15 12.26
CA ARG A 139 17.80 -2.49 10.96
C ARG A 139 18.99 -1.51 10.90
N ARG A 140 19.27 -0.96 9.74
CA ARG A 140 20.19 0.18 9.62
C ARG A 140 19.40 1.48 9.45
N LEU A 141 19.96 2.58 9.93
CA LEU A 141 19.34 3.89 9.77
C LEU A 141 19.25 4.30 8.30
N GLY A 142 20.22 3.89 7.48
CA GLY A 142 20.19 4.04 6.03
C GLY A 142 19.00 3.32 5.37
N ASP A 143 18.64 2.12 5.86
CA ASP A 143 17.44 1.41 5.40
C ASP A 143 16.19 2.27 5.66
N LEU A 144 16.07 2.86 6.85
CA LEU A 144 14.93 3.70 7.23
C LEU A 144 14.87 5.00 6.40
N ARG A 145 16.02 5.62 6.16
CA ARG A 145 16.11 6.82 5.28
C ARG A 145 15.61 6.50 3.88
N LEU A 146 16.09 5.40 3.31
CA LEU A 146 15.69 4.97 1.97
C LEU A 146 14.22 4.54 1.93
N GLU A 147 13.74 3.85 2.97
CA GLU A 147 12.33 3.45 3.10
C GLU A 147 11.38 4.66 3.13
N CYS A 148 11.73 5.71 3.86
CA CYS A 148 10.98 6.96 3.87
C CYS A 148 10.86 7.55 2.46
N LEU A 149 11.99 7.73 1.76
CA LEU A 149 12.01 8.28 0.40
C LEU A 149 11.19 7.45 -0.59
N VAL A 150 11.34 6.13 -0.53
CA VAL A 150 10.60 5.18 -1.37
C VAL A 150 9.11 5.20 -1.05
N GLY A 151 8.74 5.17 0.23
CA GLY A 151 7.36 5.17 0.68
C GLY A 151 6.61 6.44 0.26
N MET A 152 7.25 7.59 0.40
CA MET A 152 6.72 8.88 -0.04
C MET A 152 6.53 8.93 -1.56
N GLU A 153 7.55 8.55 -2.34
CA GLU A 153 7.50 8.54 -3.81
C GLU A 153 6.45 7.55 -4.33
N ALA A 154 6.34 6.40 -3.68
CA ALA A 154 5.35 5.37 -4.02
C ALA A 154 3.90 5.75 -3.63
N GLY A 155 3.70 6.85 -2.91
CA GLY A 155 2.38 7.28 -2.43
C GLY A 155 1.76 6.32 -1.42
N LEU A 156 2.60 5.64 -0.62
CA LEU A 156 2.17 4.67 0.40
C LEU A 156 2.02 5.30 1.79
N VAL A 157 2.31 6.59 1.90
CA VAL A 157 2.07 7.37 3.11
C VAL A 157 0.89 8.28 2.82
N SER A 158 -0.23 8.02 3.45
CA SER A 158 -1.41 8.86 3.38
C SER A 158 -1.55 9.71 4.64
N ASN A 159 -1.64 11.00 4.46
CA ASN A 159 -2.06 11.90 5.51
C ASN A 159 -3.57 11.78 5.71
N SER A 160 -3.95 11.72 6.96
CA SER A 160 -5.22 11.26 7.50
C SER A 160 -6.43 12.16 7.28
N SER A 161 -6.34 13.22 6.52
CA SER A 161 -7.49 14.08 6.24
C SER A 161 -7.79 14.13 4.76
N PRO A 162 -9.03 13.83 4.31
CA PRO A 162 -9.41 13.99 2.91
C PRO A 162 -9.20 15.41 2.38
N LEU A 163 -9.28 16.42 3.25
CA LEU A 163 -9.06 17.82 2.92
C LEU A 163 -7.58 18.22 3.00
N PHE A 164 -6.84 17.74 3.99
CA PHE A 164 -5.42 18.05 4.16
C PHE A 164 -4.52 17.09 3.38
N GLY A 165 -4.91 15.83 3.21
CA GLY A 165 -4.13 14.84 2.46
C GLY A 165 -3.96 15.23 0.99
N TRP A 166 -4.95 15.84 0.37
CA TRP A 166 -4.86 16.32 -1.01
C TRP A 166 -3.89 17.51 -1.15
N ILE A 167 -3.97 18.47 -0.22
CA ILE A 167 -3.12 19.68 -0.25
C ILE A 167 -1.68 19.34 0.16
N SER A 168 -1.47 18.54 1.19
CA SER A 168 -0.14 18.19 1.68
C SER A 168 0.61 17.25 0.74
N ASN A 169 -0.04 16.25 0.16
CA ASN A 169 0.58 15.35 -0.82
C ASN A 169 0.96 16.04 -2.14
N ALA A 170 0.29 17.15 -2.47
CA ALA A 170 0.60 17.95 -3.68
C ALA A 170 1.77 18.93 -3.45
N LEU A 171 2.05 19.32 -2.21
CA LEU A 171 2.98 20.38 -1.88
C LEU A 171 4.22 19.94 -1.09
N THR A 172 4.25 18.71 -0.57
CA THR A 172 5.34 18.22 0.26
C THR A 172 6.21 17.23 -0.51
N SER A 173 7.46 17.59 -0.76
CA SER A 173 8.40 16.65 -1.41
C SER A 173 8.84 15.53 -0.43
N PRO A 174 9.21 14.33 -0.94
CA PRO A 174 9.79 13.27 -0.12
C PRO A 174 10.95 13.76 0.74
N GLU A 175 11.80 14.64 0.17
CA GLU A 175 12.96 15.20 0.87
C GLU A 175 12.55 16.06 2.05
N GLN A 176 11.51 16.85 1.93
CA GLN A 176 11.02 17.69 3.03
C GLN A 176 10.54 16.84 4.20
N VAL A 177 9.80 15.77 3.94
CA VAL A 177 9.33 14.85 4.99
C VAL A 177 10.48 14.07 5.60
N CYS A 178 11.34 13.47 4.76
CA CYS A 178 12.35 12.53 5.24
C CYS A 178 13.61 13.22 5.83
N ASN A 179 13.83 14.50 5.54
CA ASN A 179 14.97 15.25 6.06
C ASN A 179 14.58 16.34 7.08
N SER A 180 13.33 16.37 7.54
CA SER A 180 12.88 17.30 8.56
C SER A 180 12.65 16.59 9.90
N PRO A 181 13.03 17.18 11.04
CA PRO A 181 12.67 16.68 12.35
C PRO A 181 11.14 16.62 12.58
N ASP A 182 10.39 17.43 11.86
CA ASP A 182 8.93 17.48 11.91
C ASP A 182 8.27 16.58 10.87
N GLY A 183 9.05 15.77 10.15
CA GLY A 183 8.61 15.00 8.99
C GLY A 183 7.63 13.87 9.27
N ASN A 184 7.54 13.41 10.51
CA ASN A 184 6.54 12.46 11.01
C ASN A 184 6.34 11.20 10.14
N PHE A 185 7.42 10.66 9.55
CA PHE A 185 7.35 9.39 8.83
C PHE A 185 7.34 8.24 9.84
N LEU A 186 6.23 7.50 9.84
CA LEU A 186 5.99 6.43 10.81
C LEU A 186 6.50 5.10 10.29
N PHE A 187 7.38 4.47 11.04
CA PHE A 187 7.90 3.13 10.81
C PHE A 187 7.15 2.08 11.63
N PHE A 188 7.32 0.81 11.26
CA PHE A 188 6.63 -0.31 11.87
C PHE A 188 7.59 -1.44 12.20
N THR A 189 7.31 -2.11 13.32
CA THR A 189 7.91 -3.37 13.73
C THR A 189 6.93 -4.52 13.52
N GLU A 190 7.42 -5.74 13.48
CA GLU A 190 6.59 -6.94 13.37
C GLU A 190 5.85 -7.26 14.68
N ARG A 191 6.46 -6.89 15.79
CA ARG A 191 5.98 -7.15 17.16
C ARG A 191 5.82 -5.83 17.89
N PRO A 192 5.00 -5.78 18.94
CA PRO A 192 4.94 -4.62 19.83
C PRO A 192 6.33 -4.22 20.30
N VAL A 193 6.65 -2.92 20.22
CA VAL A 193 7.96 -2.40 20.57
C VAL A 193 7.94 -1.78 21.96
N PHE A 194 8.90 -2.16 22.78
CA PHE A 194 9.12 -1.59 24.12
C PHE A 194 10.13 -0.45 24.08
N ALA A 195 11.24 -0.66 23.38
CA ALA A 195 12.26 0.37 23.20
C ALA A 195 12.94 0.26 21.83
N VAL A 196 13.47 1.37 21.36
CA VAL A 196 14.28 1.45 20.13
C VAL A 196 15.62 2.08 20.49
N THR A 197 16.70 1.38 20.19
CA THR A 197 18.07 1.81 20.49
C THR A 197 18.86 2.03 19.20
N LEU A 198 19.49 3.19 19.08
CA LEU A 198 20.47 3.50 18.03
C LEU A 198 21.88 3.26 18.54
N ARG A 199 22.73 2.65 17.70
CA ARG A 199 24.15 2.43 18.02
C ARG A 199 25.05 2.66 16.81
N ALA A 200 26.08 3.52 17.01
CA ALA A 200 27.11 3.79 16.01
C ALA A 200 28.46 3.93 16.72
N GLY A 201 29.35 2.94 16.58
CA GLY A 201 30.58 2.87 17.36
C GLY A 201 30.27 2.87 18.86
N ASP A 202 30.87 3.80 19.60
CA ASP A 202 30.66 3.95 21.05
C ASP A 202 29.42 4.77 21.41
N ARG A 203 28.78 5.41 20.43
CA ARG A 203 27.55 6.20 20.65
C ARG A 203 26.35 5.25 20.70
N THR A 204 25.61 5.33 21.81
CA THR A 204 24.35 4.60 22.00
C THR A 204 23.29 5.56 22.53
N GLU A 205 22.09 5.50 21.97
CA GLU A 205 20.95 6.31 22.38
C GLU A 205 19.67 5.49 22.32
N ILE A 206 18.89 5.53 23.40
CA ILE A 206 17.54 4.98 23.44
C ILE A 206 16.57 6.08 23.05
N LEU A 207 15.71 5.80 22.07
CA LEU A 207 14.73 6.78 21.63
C LEU A 207 13.75 7.11 22.75
N PRO A 208 13.50 8.39 23.03
CA PRO A 208 12.52 8.79 24.05
C PRO A 208 11.09 8.39 23.63
N PHE A 209 10.23 8.22 24.62
CA PHE A 209 8.85 7.73 24.47
C PHE A 209 8.06 8.48 23.38
N ARG A 210 8.28 9.79 23.20
CA ARG A 210 7.63 10.58 22.14
C ARG A 210 7.89 10.06 20.72
N PHE A 211 8.88 9.21 20.52
CA PHE A 211 9.15 8.56 19.23
C PHE A 211 8.46 7.20 19.10
N LEU A 212 7.81 6.72 20.13
CA LEU A 212 7.08 5.45 20.12
C LEU A 212 5.57 5.69 19.99
N TYR A 213 4.85 4.68 19.53
CA TYR A 213 3.37 4.63 19.52
C TYR A 213 2.73 5.82 18.80
N ALA A 214 3.32 6.22 17.69
CA ALA A 214 2.91 7.41 16.94
C ALA A 214 2.91 8.70 17.78
N GLY A 215 3.84 8.82 18.73
CA GLY A 215 3.93 9.97 19.62
C GLY A 215 2.86 10.05 20.69
N GLY A 216 1.99 9.03 20.81
CA GLY A 216 0.84 9.04 21.70
C GLY A 216 -0.31 9.96 21.23
N ASP A 217 -0.13 10.70 20.13
CA ASP A 217 -1.09 11.71 19.67
C ASP A 217 -2.22 11.13 18.81
N GLN A 218 -2.11 9.85 18.39
CA GLN A 218 -3.10 9.24 17.52
C GLN A 218 -4.04 8.33 18.31
N THR A 219 -5.33 8.55 18.12
CA THR A 219 -6.37 7.75 18.74
C THR A 219 -6.98 6.74 17.75
N ARG A 220 -7.61 5.67 18.26
CA ARG A 220 -8.32 4.69 17.44
C ARG A 220 -9.39 5.33 16.55
N ASP A 221 -9.97 6.44 16.95
CA ASP A 221 -11.02 7.13 16.19
C ASP A 221 -10.48 7.84 14.95
N MET A 222 -9.17 8.09 14.88
CA MET A 222 -8.50 8.65 13.70
C MET A 222 -8.13 7.57 12.68
N LEU A 223 -8.09 6.29 13.05
CA LEU A 223 -7.71 5.17 12.20
C LEU A 223 -8.53 5.03 10.90
N PRO A 224 -9.86 5.28 10.88
CA PRO A 224 -10.65 5.20 9.65
C PRO A 224 -10.19 6.16 8.56
N PHE A 225 -9.57 7.27 8.94
CA PHE A 225 -9.17 8.34 8.03
C PHE A 225 -7.70 8.28 7.63
N CYS A 226 -6.93 7.37 8.21
CA CYS A 226 -5.50 7.22 7.96
C CYS A 226 -5.17 5.82 7.45
N ASP A 227 -4.60 5.76 6.24
CA ASP A 227 -4.00 4.54 5.70
C ASP A 227 -2.60 4.26 6.31
N CYS A 228 -2.12 5.16 7.15
CA CYS A 228 -0.78 5.12 7.70
C CYS A 228 -0.67 4.25 8.95
N GLN A 229 -1.78 3.84 9.55
CA GLN A 229 -1.74 3.25 10.85
C GLN A 229 -2.09 1.77 10.89
N VAL A 230 -1.21 1.04 11.51
CA VAL A 230 -1.35 -0.36 11.86
C VAL A 230 -1.70 -0.44 13.36
N LEU A 231 -1.09 -1.32 14.08
CA LEU A 231 -1.16 -1.41 15.53
C LEU A 231 -0.24 -0.34 16.13
N LEU A 232 -0.75 0.52 16.99
CA LEU A 232 0.01 1.66 17.54
C LEU A 232 1.24 1.21 18.33
N ASP A 233 1.13 0.10 19.05
CA ASP A 233 2.19 -0.52 19.81
C ASP A 233 3.36 -1.04 18.97
N ARG A 234 3.19 -1.11 17.66
CA ARG A 234 4.21 -1.53 16.68
C ARG A 234 4.80 -0.36 15.89
N THR A 235 4.49 0.87 16.28
CA THR A 235 4.88 2.07 15.54
C THR A 235 5.97 2.85 16.25
N TYR A 236 6.89 3.43 15.47
CA TYR A 236 7.93 4.31 15.98
C TYR A 236 8.36 5.35 14.93
N TYR A 237 8.91 6.46 15.41
CA TYR A 237 9.66 7.41 14.59
C TYR A 237 11.14 7.15 14.80
N ALA A 238 11.94 7.40 13.76
CA ALA A 238 13.40 7.35 13.86
C ALA A 238 13.98 8.70 13.43
N PRO A 239 15.10 9.15 14.00
CA PRO A 239 15.71 10.43 13.65
C PRO A 239 16.46 10.35 12.31
N ILE A 240 15.74 10.00 11.24
CA ILE A 240 16.30 9.82 9.89
C ILE A 240 16.87 11.12 9.30
N TRP A 241 16.40 12.28 9.78
CA TRP A 241 16.89 13.59 9.39
C TRP A 241 18.23 13.95 10.02
N ASP A 242 18.57 13.37 11.17
CA ASP A 242 19.79 13.68 11.91
C ASP A 242 21.01 13.03 11.25
N ARG A 243 21.78 13.83 10.51
CA ARG A 243 22.97 13.37 9.78
C ARG A 243 24.18 13.17 10.68
N SER A 244 24.11 13.48 11.98
CA SER A 244 25.13 13.11 12.95
C SER A 244 25.19 11.61 13.23
N TRP A 245 24.12 10.88 12.87
CA TRP A 245 24.08 9.43 12.82
C TRP A 245 24.42 8.95 11.41
N PRO A 246 25.47 8.13 11.21
CA PRO A 246 25.79 7.55 9.90
C PRO A 246 24.73 6.55 9.41
N ASP A 247 24.73 6.24 8.11
CA ASP A 247 23.74 5.35 7.51
C ASP A 247 23.86 3.90 8.00
N ASP A 248 25.04 3.48 8.44
CA ASP A 248 25.30 2.15 9.01
C ASP A 248 24.93 2.00 10.50
N THR A 249 24.42 3.08 11.13
CA THR A 249 23.90 3.05 12.50
C THR A 249 22.92 1.89 12.66
N LEU A 250 23.15 1.03 13.65
CA LEU A 250 22.22 -0.05 13.99
C LEU A 250 21.05 0.51 14.78
N VAL A 251 19.86 0.10 14.39
CA VAL A 251 18.59 0.38 15.05
C VAL A 251 18.07 -0.95 15.58
N SER A 252 18.09 -1.13 16.89
CA SER A 252 17.68 -2.36 17.57
C SER A 252 16.32 -2.17 18.24
N PHE A 253 15.49 -3.20 18.22
CA PHE A 253 14.15 -3.20 18.80
C PHE A 253 14.08 -4.17 19.98
N ASP A 254 13.75 -3.65 21.14
CA ASP A 254 13.30 -4.46 22.26
C ASP A 254 11.78 -4.62 22.10
N THR A 255 11.35 -5.83 21.83
CA THR A 255 9.93 -6.13 21.61
C THR A 255 9.31 -6.71 22.86
N MET A 256 8.04 -6.38 23.07
CA MET A 256 7.20 -7.06 24.05
C MET A 256 6.93 -8.47 23.54
N ASP A 257 6.93 -9.45 24.44
CA ASP A 257 6.42 -10.76 24.08
C ASP A 257 4.92 -10.63 23.82
N ASP A 258 4.48 -11.17 22.68
CA ASP A 258 3.04 -11.30 22.44
C ASP A 258 2.56 -12.24 23.56
N GLU A 259 1.80 -11.72 24.55
CA GLU A 259 1.12 -12.59 25.50
C GLU A 259 0.16 -13.49 24.70
N PRO A 260 0.10 -14.78 25.03
CA PRO A 260 -0.68 -15.76 24.30
C PRO A 260 -2.17 -15.49 24.26
#